data_8cef77dab47c6bea100c0527fe3fe536
#
_entry.id   8cef77dab47c6bea100c0527fe3fe536
#
_cell.length_a   1.000
_cell.length_b   1.000
_cell.length_c   1.000
_cell.angle_alpha   90.00
_cell.angle_beta   90.00
_cell.angle_gamma   90.00
#
_symmetry.space_group_name_H-M   'P 1'
#
loop_
_entity.id
_entity.type
_entity.pdbx_description
1 polymer ?
#
loop_
_entity_poly.entity_id
_entity_poly.type
_entity_poly.pdbx_seq_one_letter_code
_entity_poly.pdbx_strand_id
1 'polypeptide(L)'
;MSTESHTDDVEVTEPESTGVELDADTAEPTERKAPTGVRRHLGAILLIVALVASAGVAAWLYFFQFRTDLQVNADAQKVALDAATTGTTALLSYSPDTLEQDFTEAKSRLTGDFLDYYTQFTEQIVTPAAKEKQVETSAAVVQAGVAEMNPDSAVVLVFVNQTTTSKENPDGAFAASAVKVGLTKVDDRWLINTFDPV
;
A
#
# COMPACT_ATOMS: atom_id res chain seq x y z
N MET A 1 -47.55 -10.89 -47.09
CA MET A 1 -48.52 -9.83 -47.37
C MET A 1 -47.64 -8.63 -47.59
N SER A 2 -47.27 -8.46 -48.81
CA SER A 2 -47.88 -7.57 -49.84
C SER A 2 -47.45 -6.14 -49.52
N THR A 3 -46.80 -5.49 -50.28
CA THR A 3 -46.71 -5.07 -51.70
C THR A 3 -46.22 -3.64 -51.69
N GLU A 4 -45.25 -3.35 -52.42
CA GLU A 4 -45.17 -2.83 -53.81
C GLU A 4 -44.95 -1.29 -53.80
N SER A 5 -43.76 -0.86 -54.28
CA SER A 5 -43.53 -0.53 -55.69
C SER A 5 -44.17 0.82 -56.11
N HIS A 6 -43.39 1.77 -56.50
CA HIS A 6 -43.55 2.39 -57.84
C HIS A 6 -42.44 3.39 -58.12
N THR A 7 -41.76 3.14 -59.18
CA THR A 7 -41.02 3.93 -60.16
C THR A 7 -41.80 5.08 -60.73
N ASP A 8 -41.07 6.07 -61.22
CA ASP A 8 -41.14 6.73 -62.59
C ASP A 8 -40.28 7.98 -62.57
N ASP A 9 -39.24 8.11 -63.25
CA ASP A 9 -38.94 8.24 -64.68
C ASP A 9 -39.31 9.56 -65.30
N VAL A 10 -38.42 9.98 -66.23
CA VAL A 10 -38.57 10.98 -67.35
C VAL A 10 -38.02 12.37 -67.05
N GLU A 11 -37.17 12.93 -67.75
CA GLU A 11 -36.52 12.86 -69.08
C GLU A 11 -36.00 14.28 -69.42
N VAL A 12 -34.73 14.34 -69.84
CA VAL A 12 -34.15 15.09 -70.97
C VAL A 12 -34.72 16.46 -71.37
N THR A 13 -33.83 17.46 -71.38
CA THR A 13 -33.58 18.23 -72.62
C THR A 13 -32.39 19.18 -72.49
N GLU A 14 -31.32 18.94 -73.24
CA GLU A 14 -30.49 19.99 -73.83
C GLU A 14 -31.21 20.63 -75.03
N PRO A 15 -30.91 21.88 -75.41
CA PRO A 15 -29.77 22.12 -76.32
C PRO A 15 -29.11 23.49 -76.21
N GLU A 16 -27.84 23.44 -76.57
CA GLU A 16 -27.15 24.17 -77.62
C GLU A 16 -26.89 25.68 -77.54
N SER A 17 -25.60 25.96 -77.60
CA SER A 17 -24.88 26.86 -78.50
C SER A 17 -25.01 28.38 -78.28
N THR A 18 -23.93 29.00 -78.02
CA THR A 18 -23.17 29.85 -79.00
C THR A 18 -21.97 30.54 -78.32
N GLY A 19 -20.82 30.37 -78.90
CA GLY A 19 -19.57 30.95 -78.49
C GLY A 19 -19.46 32.46 -78.65
N VAL A 20 -18.52 32.99 -77.89
CA VAL A 20 -17.65 34.11 -78.35
C VAL A 20 -16.29 33.90 -77.65
N GLU A 21 -15.31 33.80 -78.53
CA GLU A 21 -13.87 33.94 -78.28
C GLU A 21 -13.56 35.38 -77.86
N LEU A 22 -12.62 35.55 -76.93
CA LEU A 22 -11.48 36.47 -77.00
C LEU A 22 -10.90 36.65 -75.57
N ASP A 23 -9.81 36.29 -75.42
CA ASP A 23 -8.46 36.93 -75.36
C ASP A 23 -7.68 36.56 -74.08
N ALA A 24 -6.46 36.24 -74.38
CA ALA A 24 -5.41 35.87 -73.46
C ALA A 24 -5.11 36.98 -72.44
N ASP A 25 -5.00 36.66 -71.22
CA ASP A 25 -4.00 37.26 -70.35
C ASP A 25 -3.37 36.20 -69.43
N THR A 26 -2.09 36.07 -69.70
CA THR A 26 -1.15 35.18 -68.99
C THR A 26 -0.95 35.67 -67.57
N ALA A 27 -1.53 34.97 -66.61
CA ALA A 27 -1.10 35.10 -65.25
C ALA A 27 -0.53 33.75 -64.78
N GLU A 28 0.80 33.69 -64.72
CA GLU A 28 1.53 32.60 -64.08
C GLU A 28 0.94 32.28 -62.67
N PRO A 29 0.69 31.02 -62.33
CA PRO A 29 0.40 30.64 -60.96
C PRO A 29 1.69 30.69 -60.14
N THR A 30 1.81 31.71 -59.34
CA THR A 30 2.84 31.77 -58.29
C THR A 30 2.67 30.55 -57.40
N GLU A 31 3.49 29.56 -57.62
CA GLU A 31 3.68 28.45 -56.69
C GLU A 31 4.11 29.01 -55.32
N ARG A 32 3.17 29.14 -54.41
CA ARG A 32 3.49 29.29 -52.99
C ARG A 32 4.12 27.98 -52.56
N LYS A 33 5.44 27.91 -52.57
CA LYS A 33 6.22 26.88 -51.86
C LYS A 33 5.81 26.94 -50.40
N ALA A 34 4.93 26.04 -50.01
CA ALA A 34 4.69 25.75 -48.60
C ALA A 34 6.04 25.35 -47.95
N PRO A 35 6.33 25.82 -46.74
CA PRO A 35 7.59 25.53 -46.10
C PRO A 35 7.62 24.04 -45.71
N THR A 36 8.16 23.21 -46.55
CA THR A 36 8.32 21.75 -46.37
C THR A 36 9.32 21.40 -45.27
N GLY A 37 10.01 22.37 -44.68
CA GLY A 37 11.00 22.17 -43.60
C GLY A 37 10.38 21.88 -42.24
N VAL A 38 9.26 22.50 -41.88
CA VAL A 38 8.66 22.40 -40.55
C VAL A 38 7.98 21.04 -40.34
N ARG A 39 7.35 20.48 -41.35
CA ARG A 39 6.69 19.15 -41.26
C ARG A 39 7.68 18.00 -41.06
N ARG A 40 8.89 18.10 -41.58
CA ARG A 40 9.93 17.07 -41.45
C ARG A 40 10.51 17.02 -40.02
N HIS A 41 10.52 18.14 -39.29
CA HIS A 41 11.01 18.21 -37.91
C HIS A 41 9.90 18.00 -36.89
N LEU A 42 8.63 18.19 -37.24
CA LEU A 42 7.50 17.92 -36.35
C LEU A 42 7.47 16.46 -35.89
N GLY A 43 7.73 15.49 -36.76
CA GLY A 43 7.83 14.08 -36.42
C GLY A 43 8.99 13.80 -35.47
N ALA A 44 10.15 14.41 -35.69
CA ALA A 44 11.30 14.27 -34.82
C ALA A 44 11.07 14.92 -33.43
N ILE A 45 10.42 16.09 -33.40
CA ILE A 45 10.06 16.76 -32.13
C ILE A 45 9.06 15.93 -31.35
N LEU A 46 8.03 15.37 -31.97
CA LEU A 46 7.04 14.48 -31.31
C LEU A 46 7.71 13.22 -30.77
N LEU A 47 8.66 12.63 -31.51
CA LEU A 47 9.43 11.48 -31.03
C LEU A 47 10.28 11.82 -29.80
N ILE A 48 10.96 12.97 -29.82
CA ILE A 48 11.77 13.42 -28.67
C ILE A 48 10.88 13.70 -27.45
N VAL A 49 9.74 14.37 -27.64
CA VAL A 49 8.78 14.63 -26.55
C VAL A 49 8.22 13.32 -25.99
N ALA A 50 7.86 12.36 -26.84
CA ALA A 50 7.39 11.05 -26.42
C ALA A 50 8.47 10.27 -25.63
N LEU A 51 9.73 10.37 -26.08
CA LEU A 51 10.86 9.72 -25.40
C LEU A 51 11.17 10.37 -24.05
N VAL A 52 11.12 11.70 -23.95
CA VAL A 52 11.29 12.42 -22.69
C VAL A 52 10.13 12.13 -21.74
N ALA A 53 8.90 12.10 -22.21
CA ALA A 53 7.73 11.74 -21.41
C ALA A 53 7.81 10.28 -20.91
N SER A 54 8.22 9.35 -21.78
CA SER A 54 8.43 7.94 -21.41
C SER A 54 9.55 7.79 -20.38
N ALA A 55 10.67 8.49 -20.54
CA ALA A 55 11.76 8.49 -19.56
C ALA A 55 11.33 9.11 -18.23
N GLY A 56 10.52 10.18 -18.27
CA GLY A 56 9.93 10.80 -17.07
C GLY A 56 9.01 9.85 -16.30
N VAL A 57 8.13 9.14 -17.02
CA VAL A 57 7.25 8.12 -16.43
C VAL A 57 8.06 6.94 -15.87
N ALA A 58 9.07 6.47 -16.59
CA ALA A 58 9.93 5.40 -16.13
C ALA A 58 10.72 5.79 -14.86
N ALA A 59 11.27 7.01 -14.83
CA ALA A 59 11.94 7.55 -13.66
C ALA A 59 10.98 7.70 -12.47
N TRP A 60 9.77 8.20 -12.71
CA TRP A 60 8.74 8.34 -11.68
C TRP A 60 8.33 6.98 -11.11
N LEU A 61 8.05 5.98 -11.95
CA LEU A 61 7.75 4.60 -11.55
C LEU A 61 8.92 3.98 -10.78
N TYR A 62 10.15 4.17 -11.27
CA TYR A 62 11.35 3.67 -10.60
C TYR A 62 11.52 4.27 -9.20
N PHE A 63 11.38 5.59 -9.05
CA PHE A 63 11.55 6.24 -7.76
C PHE A 63 10.42 5.93 -6.77
N PHE A 64 9.17 5.84 -7.24
CA PHE A 64 8.02 5.58 -6.36
C PHE A 64 7.83 4.10 -6.07
N GLN A 65 7.93 3.23 -7.05
CA GLN A 65 7.64 1.81 -6.91
C GLN A 65 8.84 1.03 -6.35
N PHE A 66 10.02 1.29 -6.86
CA PHE A 66 11.23 0.56 -6.42
C PHE A 66 11.62 0.88 -4.96
N ARG A 67 11.41 2.11 -4.49
CA ARG A 67 11.65 2.47 -3.09
C ARG A 67 10.66 1.80 -2.14
N THR A 68 9.39 1.72 -2.54
CA THR A 68 8.35 1.05 -1.76
C THR A 68 8.61 -0.46 -1.69
N ASP A 69 9.00 -1.09 -2.79
CA ASP A 69 9.34 -2.52 -2.82
C ASP A 69 10.53 -2.88 -1.92
N LEU A 70 11.52 -2.00 -1.80
CA LEU A 70 12.65 -2.21 -0.87
C LEU A 70 12.25 -2.10 0.61
N GLN A 71 11.25 -1.28 0.92
CA GLN A 71 10.76 -1.07 2.30
C GLN A 71 9.80 -2.16 2.77
N VAL A 72 9.20 -2.90 1.84
CA VAL A 72 8.25 -3.98 2.13
C VAL A 72 8.75 -5.36 1.69
N ASN A 73 10.05 -5.47 1.39
CA ASN A 73 10.67 -6.71 0.97
C ASN A 73 10.71 -7.77 2.10
N ALA A 74 11.16 -8.97 1.78
CA ALA A 74 11.22 -10.09 2.71
C ALA A 74 12.05 -9.80 3.98
N ASP A 75 13.11 -9.00 3.87
CA ASP A 75 13.95 -8.63 5.01
C ASP A 75 13.21 -7.65 5.95
N ALA A 76 12.52 -6.66 5.39
CA ALA A 76 11.67 -5.75 6.17
C ALA A 76 10.52 -6.49 6.87
N GLN A 77 9.86 -7.42 6.17
CA GLN A 77 8.84 -8.28 6.75
C GLN A 77 9.37 -9.11 7.92
N LYS A 78 10.59 -9.66 7.79
CA LYS A 78 11.23 -10.42 8.86
C LYS A 78 11.48 -9.57 10.10
N VAL A 79 11.92 -8.32 9.93
CA VAL A 79 12.16 -7.40 11.05
C VAL A 79 10.84 -7.04 11.76
N ALA A 80 9.77 -6.77 11.01
CA ALA A 80 8.45 -6.50 11.57
C ALA A 80 7.89 -7.74 12.30
N LEU A 81 8.07 -8.92 11.71
CA LEU A 81 7.66 -10.20 12.32
C LEU A 81 8.40 -10.47 13.63
N ASP A 82 9.72 -10.22 13.66
CA ASP A 82 10.53 -10.37 14.88
C ASP A 82 10.09 -9.37 15.96
N ALA A 83 9.82 -8.12 15.61
CA ALA A 83 9.31 -7.12 16.54
C ALA A 83 7.95 -7.52 17.11
N ALA A 84 7.02 -8.02 16.28
CA ALA A 84 5.71 -8.50 16.74
C ALA A 84 5.84 -9.70 17.68
N THR A 85 6.65 -10.70 17.33
CA THR A 85 6.79 -11.94 18.11
C THR A 85 7.49 -11.71 19.45
N THR A 86 8.61 -10.98 19.42
CA THR A 86 9.35 -10.65 20.65
C THR A 86 8.56 -9.68 21.53
N GLY A 87 7.87 -8.70 20.91
CA GLY A 87 6.98 -7.78 21.61
C GLY A 87 5.80 -8.51 22.28
N THR A 88 5.11 -9.39 21.55
CA THR A 88 4.02 -10.18 22.11
C THR A 88 4.47 -11.03 23.31
N THR A 89 5.62 -11.67 23.21
CA THR A 89 6.17 -12.45 24.33
C THR A 89 6.45 -11.55 25.53
N ALA A 90 7.08 -10.39 25.33
CA ALA A 90 7.37 -9.44 26.41
C ALA A 90 6.10 -8.86 27.07
N LEU A 91 5.05 -8.57 26.27
CA LEU A 91 3.79 -8.05 26.80
C LEU A 91 3.04 -9.04 27.69
N LEU A 92 3.16 -10.33 27.38
CA LEU A 92 2.35 -11.40 27.99
C LEU A 92 3.13 -12.25 28.99
N SER A 93 4.42 -11.97 29.21
CA SER A 93 5.25 -12.71 30.15
C SER A 93 5.70 -11.80 31.30
N TYR A 94 5.43 -12.21 32.53
CA TYR A 94 5.91 -11.51 33.72
C TYR A 94 5.90 -12.45 34.93
N SER A 95 6.74 -12.14 35.91
CA SER A 95 6.72 -12.83 37.21
C SER A 95 6.66 -11.84 38.38
N PRO A 96 6.17 -12.25 39.56
CA PRO A 96 6.06 -11.38 40.74
C PRO A 96 7.42 -10.77 41.16
N ASP A 97 8.50 -11.47 40.91
CA ASP A 97 9.85 -11.08 41.33
C ASP A 97 10.51 -10.08 40.41
N THR A 98 10.09 -10.04 39.13
CA THR A 98 10.70 -9.20 38.07
C THR A 98 9.73 -8.21 37.44
N LEU A 99 8.53 -8.01 38.00
CA LEU A 99 7.44 -7.21 37.43
C LEU A 99 7.85 -5.84 36.87
N GLU A 100 8.67 -5.08 37.60
CA GLU A 100 9.08 -3.75 37.21
C GLU A 100 9.99 -3.79 35.98
N GLN A 101 10.88 -4.79 35.92
CA GLN A 101 11.78 -5.01 34.81
C GLN A 101 11.00 -5.49 33.59
N ASP A 102 10.13 -6.49 33.75
CA ASP A 102 9.33 -7.10 32.69
C ASP A 102 8.42 -6.05 32.03
N PHE A 103 7.73 -5.24 32.83
CA PHE A 103 6.86 -4.18 32.29
C PHE A 103 7.65 -3.02 31.68
N THR A 104 8.85 -2.72 32.18
CA THR A 104 9.72 -1.71 31.55
C THR A 104 10.19 -2.20 30.16
N GLU A 105 10.58 -3.46 30.05
CA GLU A 105 10.93 -4.06 28.77
C GLU A 105 9.74 -4.08 27.81
N ALA A 106 8.57 -4.53 28.27
CA ALA A 106 7.35 -4.54 27.46
C ALA A 106 7.00 -3.13 26.94
N LYS A 107 6.97 -2.12 27.84
CA LYS A 107 6.68 -0.71 27.48
C LYS A 107 7.66 -0.15 26.46
N SER A 108 8.91 -0.57 26.48
CA SER A 108 9.94 -0.13 25.49
C SER A 108 9.65 -0.58 24.06
N ARG A 109 8.74 -1.52 23.87
CA ARG A 109 8.31 -2.08 22.59
C ARG A 109 6.98 -1.51 22.11
N LEU A 110 6.37 -0.61 22.88
CA LEU A 110 5.05 0.00 22.61
C LEU A 110 5.16 1.46 22.21
N THR A 111 4.11 1.96 21.60
CA THR A 111 3.97 3.38 21.26
C THR A 111 2.50 3.82 21.20
N GLY A 112 2.28 5.14 21.18
CA GLY A 112 0.96 5.74 21.04
C GLY A 112 0.01 5.39 22.20
N ASP A 113 -1.28 5.44 21.91
CA ASP A 113 -2.35 5.22 22.89
C ASP A 113 -2.28 3.83 23.55
N PHE A 114 -1.73 2.86 22.86
CA PHE A 114 -1.57 1.51 23.42
C PHE A 114 -0.50 1.46 24.52
N LEU A 115 0.58 2.23 24.40
CA LEU A 115 1.57 2.38 25.48
C LEU A 115 0.92 2.98 26.74
N ASP A 116 0.10 4.00 26.58
CA ASP A 116 -0.58 4.66 27.69
C ASP A 116 -1.58 3.72 28.36
N TYR A 117 -2.38 3.01 27.57
CA TYR A 117 -3.31 2.01 28.05
C TYR A 117 -2.60 0.88 28.81
N TYR A 118 -1.56 0.30 28.20
CA TYR A 118 -0.80 -0.80 28.81
C TYR A 118 -0.13 -0.38 30.12
N THR A 119 0.39 0.85 30.17
CA THR A 119 1.00 1.42 31.37
C THR A 119 -0.02 1.51 32.51
N GLN A 120 -1.18 2.11 32.27
CA GLN A 120 -2.24 2.23 33.27
C GLN A 120 -2.75 0.86 33.73
N PHE A 121 -2.99 -0.04 32.80
CA PHE A 121 -3.49 -1.39 33.10
C PHE A 121 -2.50 -2.19 33.93
N THR A 122 -1.21 -2.20 33.59
CA THR A 122 -0.19 -2.93 34.32
C THR A 122 0.04 -2.36 35.71
N GLU A 123 0.03 -1.04 35.88
CA GLU A 123 0.25 -0.38 37.17
C GLU A 123 -0.94 -0.50 38.12
N GLN A 124 -2.16 -0.33 37.60
CA GLN A 124 -3.36 -0.27 38.45
C GLN A 124 -3.99 -1.63 38.70
N ILE A 125 -3.85 -2.58 37.79
CA ILE A 125 -4.56 -3.85 37.82
C ILE A 125 -3.59 -5.03 37.98
N VAL A 126 -2.62 -5.16 37.04
CA VAL A 126 -1.78 -6.37 36.96
C VAL A 126 -0.79 -6.42 38.14
N THR A 127 -0.08 -5.33 38.40
CA THR A 127 0.95 -5.29 39.47
C THR A 127 0.41 -5.65 40.84
N PRO A 128 -0.69 -5.04 41.34
CA PRO A 128 -1.24 -5.44 42.65
C PRO A 128 -1.72 -6.88 42.65
N ALA A 129 -2.43 -7.35 41.63
CA ALA A 129 -2.91 -8.71 41.53
C ALA A 129 -1.78 -9.74 41.48
N ALA A 130 -0.73 -9.47 40.68
CA ALA A 130 0.41 -10.37 40.58
C ALA A 130 1.21 -10.48 41.88
N LYS A 131 1.40 -9.38 42.61
CA LYS A 131 2.07 -9.39 43.92
C LYS A 131 1.24 -10.11 45.01
N GLU A 132 -0.07 -9.86 45.04
CA GLU A 132 -0.95 -10.45 46.04
C GLU A 132 -1.13 -11.96 45.84
N LYS A 133 -1.46 -12.37 44.61
CA LYS A 133 -1.77 -13.75 44.26
C LYS A 133 -0.57 -14.54 43.76
N GLN A 134 0.60 -13.93 43.66
CA GLN A 134 1.82 -14.51 43.10
C GLN A 134 1.55 -15.08 41.69
N VAL A 135 0.98 -14.24 40.83
CA VAL A 135 0.68 -14.63 39.48
C VAL A 135 1.94 -14.49 38.60
N GLU A 136 2.28 -15.58 37.97
CA GLU A 136 3.33 -15.65 36.94
C GLU A 136 2.68 -16.07 35.64
N THR A 137 3.05 -15.38 34.56
CA THR A 137 2.59 -15.70 33.20
C THR A 137 3.78 -15.84 32.27
N SER A 138 3.81 -16.94 31.54
CA SER A 138 4.77 -17.21 30.51
C SER A 138 4.06 -17.39 29.15
N ALA A 139 4.46 -16.63 28.16
CA ALA A 139 3.91 -16.67 26.80
C ALA A 139 4.96 -17.14 25.80
N ALA A 140 4.54 -17.98 24.87
CA ALA A 140 5.35 -18.46 23.77
C ALA A 140 4.62 -18.29 22.45
N VAL A 141 5.20 -17.57 21.51
CA VAL A 141 4.67 -17.48 20.14
C VAL A 141 4.96 -18.79 19.42
N VAL A 142 3.91 -19.45 18.94
CA VAL A 142 3.99 -20.73 18.24
C VAL A 142 4.02 -20.56 16.73
N GLN A 143 3.37 -19.51 16.23
CA GLN A 143 3.36 -19.14 14.82
C GLN A 143 3.02 -17.66 14.67
N ALA A 144 3.60 -17.02 13.64
CA ALA A 144 3.22 -15.67 13.27
C ALA A 144 3.34 -15.49 11.76
N GLY A 145 2.57 -14.55 11.22
CA GLY A 145 2.60 -14.19 9.79
C GLY A 145 2.24 -12.74 9.57
N VAL A 146 2.91 -12.11 8.63
CA VAL A 146 2.58 -10.73 8.22
C VAL A 146 1.29 -10.76 7.41
N ALA A 147 0.27 -10.05 7.88
CA ALA A 147 -1.01 -9.88 7.19
C ALA A 147 -0.99 -8.65 6.28
N GLU A 148 -0.36 -7.56 6.73
CA GLU A 148 -0.21 -6.32 5.96
C GLU A 148 1.18 -5.73 6.18
N MET A 149 1.76 -5.13 5.14
CA MET A 149 3.07 -4.48 5.22
C MET A 149 3.09 -3.22 4.37
N ASN A 150 3.39 -2.11 5.01
CA ASN A 150 3.64 -0.80 4.40
C ASN A 150 5.00 -0.28 4.86
N PRO A 151 5.54 0.80 4.27
CA PRO A 151 6.83 1.37 4.67
C PRO A 151 6.98 1.69 6.15
N ASP A 152 5.91 2.20 6.78
CA ASP A 152 5.92 2.70 8.17
C ASP A 152 4.87 2.02 9.06
N SER A 153 4.12 1.04 8.56
CA SER A 153 3.14 0.29 9.34
C SER A 153 3.08 -1.17 8.89
N ALA A 154 2.80 -2.07 9.83
CA ALA A 154 2.58 -3.48 9.53
C ALA A 154 1.50 -4.06 10.45
N VAL A 155 0.84 -5.12 9.98
CA VAL A 155 -0.08 -5.93 10.77
C VAL A 155 0.43 -7.37 10.74
N VAL A 156 0.62 -7.93 11.92
CA VAL A 156 1.09 -9.30 12.11
C VAL A 156 0.04 -10.09 12.88
N LEU A 157 -0.32 -11.25 12.36
CA LEU A 157 -1.14 -12.22 13.09
C LEU A 157 -0.21 -13.13 13.87
N VAL A 158 -0.40 -13.21 15.20
CA VAL A 158 0.43 -13.97 16.11
C VAL A 158 -0.41 -15.00 16.84
N PHE A 159 0.00 -16.27 16.81
CA PHE A 159 -0.57 -17.34 17.61
C PHE A 159 0.32 -17.56 18.83
N VAL A 160 -0.26 -17.49 20.01
CA VAL A 160 0.46 -17.53 21.27
C VAL A 160 -0.15 -18.57 22.22
N ASN A 161 0.73 -19.34 22.84
CA ASN A 161 0.40 -20.20 23.97
C ASN A 161 0.84 -19.50 25.26
N GLN A 162 -0.01 -19.49 26.23
CA GLN A 162 0.22 -18.88 27.54
C GLN A 162 0.02 -19.91 28.67
N THR A 163 0.90 -19.89 29.65
CA THR A 163 0.72 -20.62 30.89
C THR A 163 0.73 -19.61 32.02
N THR A 164 -0.30 -19.63 32.87
CA THR A 164 -0.42 -18.76 34.04
C THR A 164 -0.51 -19.61 35.31
N THR A 165 0.40 -19.39 36.23
CA THR A 165 0.40 -20.00 37.57
C THR A 165 0.09 -18.96 38.63
N SER A 166 -0.40 -19.40 39.80
CA SER A 166 -0.64 -18.54 40.93
C SER A 166 -0.64 -19.36 42.24
N LYS A 167 -0.70 -18.70 43.40
CA LYS A 167 -0.88 -19.39 44.69
C LYS A 167 -2.14 -20.25 44.73
N GLU A 168 -3.21 -19.80 44.05
CA GLU A 168 -4.50 -20.49 44.02
C GLU A 168 -4.50 -21.66 43.01
N ASN A 169 -3.67 -21.57 41.96
CA ASN A 169 -3.54 -22.58 40.90
C ASN A 169 -2.07 -22.83 40.55
N PRO A 170 -1.34 -23.60 41.42
CA PRO A 170 0.08 -23.88 41.18
C PRO A 170 0.34 -24.82 40.02
N ASP A 171 -0.63 -25.63 39.61
CA ASP A 171 -0.53 -26.49 38.41
C ASP A 171 -0.62 -25.71 37.10
N GLY A 172 -1.10 -24.45 37.20
CA GLY A 172 -1.19 -23.53 36.07
C GLY A 172 -2.45 -23.71 35.26
N ALA A 173 -2.79 -22.66 34.52
CA ALA A 173 -3.80 -22.65 33.47
C ALA A 173 -3.14 -22.40 32.13
N PHE A 174 -3.48 -23.22 31.15
CA PHE A 174 -3.01 -23.07 29.76
C PHE A 174 -4.08 -22.39 28.93
N ALA A 175 -3.66 -21.43 28.10
CA ALA A 175 -4.49 -20.76 27.10
C ALA A 175 -3.77 -20.66 25.76
N ALA A 176 -4.49 -20.87 24.68
CA ALA A 176 -4.03 -20.61 23.33
C ALA A 176 -4.91 -19.52 22.71
N SER A 177 -4.30 -18.52 22.11
CA SER A 177 -5.02 -17.39 21.51
C SER A 177 -4.35 -16.94 20.22
N ALA A 178 -5.11 -16.20 19.41
CA ALA A 178 -4.61 -15.48 18.25
C ALA A 178 -4.80 -13.98 18.47
N VAL A 179 -3.80 -13.21 18.09
CA VAL A 179 -3.77 -11.76 18.27
C VAL A 179 -3.33 -11.07 16.98
N LYS A 180 -4.03 -10.03 16.63
CA LYS A 180 -3.65 -9.10 15.57
C LYS A 180 -2.81 -7.98 16.20
N VAL A 181 -1.53 -7.94 15.84
CA VAL A 181 -0.54 -6.98 16.34
C VAL A 181 -0.32 -5.92 15.28
N GLY A 182 -0.72 -4.69 15.56
CA GLY A 182 -0.40 -3.53 14.74
C GLY A 182 0.95 -2.95 15.14
N LEU A 183 1.76 -2.65 14.14
CA LEU A 183 3.08 -2.08 14.30
C LEU A 183 3.17 -0.75 13.56
N THR A 184 3.89 0.20 14.14
CA THR A 184 4.28 1.43 13.46
C THR A 184 5.78 1.67 13.62
N LYS A 185 6.38 2.30 12.62
CA LYS A 185 7.81 2.58 12.61
C LYS A 185 8.08 3.94 13.24
N VAL A 186 8.86 3.96 14.32
CA VAL A 186 9.27 5.17 15.02
C VAL A 186 10.79 5.14 15.16
N ASP A 187 11.49 6.14 14.65
CA ASP A 187 12.95 6.23 14.67
C ASP A 187 13.62 4.93 14.17
N ASP A 188 13.16 4.45 13.01
CA ASP A 188 13.59 3.18 12.37
C ASP A 188 13.35 1.90 13.17
N ARG A 189 12.62 1.95 14.26
CA ARG A 189 12.21 0.78 15.06
C ARG A 189 10.74 0.48 14.91
N TRP A 190 10.39 -0.79 14.77
CA TRP A 190 9.01 -1.25 14.81
C TRP A 190 8.52 -1.33 16.26
N LEU A 191 7.48 -0.58 16.59
CA LEU A 191 6.83 -0.56 17.88
C LEU A 191 5.37 -0.94 17.74
N ILE A 192 4.83 -1.64 18.74
CA ILE A 192 3.44 -2.07 18.78
C ILE A 192 2.55 -0.88 19.16
N ASN A 193 1.57 -0.58 18.34
CA ASN A 193 0.57 0.47 18.56
C ASN A 193 -0.84 -0.06 18.76
N THR A 194 -1.11 -1.33 18.40
CA THR A 194 -2.37 -2.02 18.72
C THR A 194 -2.14 -3.50 18.99
N PHE A 195 -3.02 -4.10 19.81
CA PHE A 195 -2.93 -5.49 20.23
C PHE A 195 -4.34 -6.04 20.46
N ASP A 196 -4.93 -6.61 19.42
CA ASP A 196 -6.33 -6.99 19.37
C ASP A 196 -6.50 -8.51 19.30
N PRO A 197 -7.25 -9.14 20.23
CA PRO A 197 -7.62 -10.55 20.12
C PRO A 197 -8.44 -10.82 18.84
N VAL A 198 -8.27 -11.99 18.25
CA VAL A 198 -8.99 -12.42 17.03
C VAL A 198 -9.94 -13.56 17.37
#